data_53a24f6850f4f0ef6efc3fe8e4ed0125
#
_entry.id   53a24f6850f4f0ef6efc3fe8e4ed0125
#
_cell.length_a   1.000
_cell.length_b   1.000
_cell.length_c   1.000
_cell.angle_alpha   90.00
_cell.angle_beta   90.00
_cell.angle_gamma   90.00
#
_symmetry.space_group_name_H-M   'P 1'
#
loop_
_entity.id
_entity.type
_entity.pdbx_description
1 polymer ?
#
loop_
_entity_poly.entity_id
_entity_poly.type
_entity_poly.pdbx_seq_one_letter_code
_entity_poly.pdbx_strand_id
1 'polypeptide(L)'
;MITDENKKLAQWAMDYALKNGCQAAKVLLYSSSNTSFELRDAKMDRLQQASEGGLSLSLYVDGRYGSISTNRLNRKELETFIKNGIDSTRYLAKDEARVLADPSRYYKGGKPDLKLYDAKFASLNPDDKIEMAKAVAEEALGKDERIISVGSSYGDGENFAYRLISNGFEGETKSTWYSLSADITIRGEGEARPSAYWYESSLYIDDLIKKGIGQKALERVLRKLGQKKVQSGKYTMVVDPMNSSRLLSPMMSALNGSALQQKNSFLLNKLNEKIASDRLTLTDEPHLVKASGARYFDNEGIATERRSIFDKGVLNTYFIDTYNAKKMGVDPTISGSSILVMETGDKNLDGLIAGVEKGILVTGFNGGNNNSSTGDFSYGIEGFLIENGKLTQP
;
A
#
# COMPACT_ATOMS: atom_id res chain seq x y z
N MET A 1 -6.20 8.20 19.04
CA MET A 1 -5.69 7.09 19.91
C MET A 1 -6.88 6.28 20.42
N ILE A 2 -6.80 4.96 20.37
CA ILE A 2 -7.81 4.07 20.95
C ILE A 2 -7.56 3.94 22.46
N THR A 3 -8.56 4.25 23.28
CA THR A 3 -8.48 4.16 24.74
C THR A 3 -8.97 2.79 25.24
N ASP A 4 -8.66 2.43 26.47
CA ASP A 4 -9.19 1.21 27.10
C ASP A 4 -10.72 1.21 27.19
N GLU A 5 -11.33 2.38 27.35
CA GLU A 5 -12.79 2.53 27.32
C GLU A 5 -13.35 2.18 25.93
N ASN A 6 -12.69 2.64 24.85
CA ASN A 6 -13.08 2.29 23.49
C ASN A 6 -12.93 0.78 23.23
N LYS A 7 -11.87 0.14 23.75
CA LYS A 7 -11.69 -1.33 23.64
C LYS A 7 -12.81 -2.08 24.40
N LYS A 8 -13.17 -1.63 25.61
CA LYS A 8 -14.31 -2.19 26.33
C LYS A 8 -15.63 -2.00 25.58
N LEU A 9 -15.80 -0.87 24.89
CA LEU A 9 -16.98 -0.63 24.05
C LEU A 9 -17.00 -1.58 22.84
N ALA A 10 -15.86 -1.82 22.19
CA ALA A 10 -15.74 -2.79 21.09
C ALA A 10 -16.09 -4.21 21.54
N GLN A 11 -15.57 -4.64 22.70
CA GLN A 11 -15.92 -5.94 23.30
C GLN A 11 -17.41 -6.02 23.62
N TRP A 12 -17.97 -5.00 24.25
CA TRP A 12 -19.40 -4.94 24.51
C TRP A 12 -20.23 -5.02 23.22
N ALA A 13 -19.82 -4.33 22.15
CA ALA A 13 -20.53 -4.35 20.87
C ALA A 13 -20.56 -5.76 20.26
N MET A 14 -19.45 -6.49 20.34
CA MET A 14 -19.38 -7.89 19.92
C MET A 14 -20.31 -8.77 20.74
N ASP A 15 -20.24 -8.68 22.07
CA ASP A 15 -21.08 -9.46 22.99
C ASP A 15 -22.58 -9.15 22.77
N TYR A 16 -22.90 -7.88 22.53
CA TYR A 16 -24.25 -7.45 22.23
C TYR A 16 -24.77 -8.03 20.91
N ALA A 17 -23.95 -8.04 19.85
CA ALA A 17 -24.30 -8.65 18.58
C ALA A 17 -24.58 -10.16 18.72
N LEU A 18 -23.71 -10.89 19.42
CA LEU A 18 -23.89 -12.32 19.70
C LEU A 18 -25.18 -12.59 20.49
N LYS A 19 -25.46 -11.78 21.52
CA LYS A 19 -26.64 -11.92 22.36
C LYS A 19 -27.96 -11.63 21.63
N ASN A 20 -27.91 -10.85 20.54
CA ASN A 20 -29.09 -10.46 19.75
C ASN A 20 -29.25 -11.24 18.44
N GLY A 21 -28.57 -12.40 18.28
CA GLY A 21 -28.84 -13.36 17.21
C GLY A 21 -27.74 -13.55 16.18
N CYS A 22 -26.55 -12.96 16.37
CA CYS A 22 -25.38 -13.33 15.56
C CYS A 22 -24.81 -14.66 16.07
N GLN A 23 -24.50 -15.59 15.16
CA GLN A 23 -23.74 -16.79 15.47
C GLN A 23 -22.25 -16.52 15.58
N ALA A 24 -21.77 -15.49 14.87
CA ALA A 24 -20.40 -15.00 14.93
C ALA A 24 -20.36 -13.50 14.62
N ALA A 25 -19.32 -12.83 15.06
CA ALA A 25 -19.07 -11.42 14.77
C ALA A 25 -17.58 -11.12 14.69
N LYS A 26 -17.22 -10.12 13.89
CA LYS A 26 -15.92 -9.44 13.93
C LYS A 26 -16.15 -7.98 14.26
N VAL A 27 -15.28 -7.41 15.08
CA VAL A 27 -15.31 -5.97 15.40
C VAL A 27 -13.95 -5.39 15.05
N LEU A 28 -13.96 -4.28 14.33
CA LEU A 28 -12.81 -3.44 14.08
C LEU A 28 -13.10 -2.04 14.65
N LEU A 29 -12.38 -1.66 15.67
CA LEU A 29 -12.31 -0.29 16.15
C LEU A 29 -11.06 0.35 15.55
N TYR A 30 -11.19 1.52 14.91
CA TYR A 30 -10.07 2.20 14.28
C TYR A 30 -10.05 3.69 14.59
N SER A 31 -8.87 4.27 14.53
CA SER A 31 -8.65 5.72 14.63
C SER A 31 -7.45 6.08 13.78
N SER A 32 -7.58 7.12 12.97
CA SER A 32 -6.48 7.71 12.21
C SER A 32 -6.46 9.23 12.37
N SER A 33 -5.28 9.81 12.30
CA SER A 33 -5.07 11.26 12.27
C SER A 33 -4.02 11.56 11.23
N ASN A 34 -4.31 12.50 10.33
CA ASN A 34 -3.43 12.87 9.24
C ASN A 34 -3.32 14.37 9.15
N THR A 35 -2.12 14.89 8.90
CA THR A 35 -1.86 16.31 8.63
C THR A 35 -1.05 16.43 7.35
N SER A 36 -1.40 17.35 6.47
CA SER A 36 -0.56 17.72 5.34
C SER A 36 -0.48 19.23 5.16
N PHE A 37 0.71 19.69 4.81
CA PHE A 37 1.00 21.07 4.42
C PHE A 37 1.51 21.04 2.98
N GLU A 38 0.82 21.73 2.09
CA GLU A 38 1.21 21.88 0.70
C GLU A 38 1.62 23.34 0.46
N LEU A 39 2.78 23.53 -0.11
CA LEU A 39 3.32 24.83 -0.43
C LEU A 39 3.53 24.94 -1.95
N ARG A 40 3.32 26.15 -2.46
CA ARG A 40 3.65 26.53 -3.83
C ARG A 40 4.61 27.71 -3.78
N ASP A 41 5.78 27.56 -4.39
CA ASP A 41 6.84 28.54 -4.40
C ASP A 41 7.18 29.05 -2.98
N ALA A 42 7.32 28.07 -2.05
CA ALA A 42 7.56 28.25 -0.60
C ALA A 42 6.47 29.02 0.17
N LYS A 43 5.30 29.26 -0.44
CA LYS A 43 4.15 29.89 0.24
C LYS A 43 3.09 28.83 0.50
N MET A 44 2.41 28.93 1.65
CA MET A 44 1.31 28.03 1.99
C MET A 44 0.21 28.09 0.94
N ASP A 45 -0.09 26.95 0.31
CA ASP A 45 -1.16 26.77 -0.66
C ASP A 45 -2.34 26.05 0.00
N ARG A 46 -2.06 25.00 0.79
CA ARG A 46 -3.10 24.20 1.44
C ARG A 46 -2.62 23.63 2.78
N LEU A 47 -3.52 23.68 3.75
CA LEU A 47 -3.43 22.92 5.00
C LEU A 47 -4.61 21.97 5.08
N GLN A 48 -4.33 20.71 5.33
CA GLN A 48 -5.36 19.71 5.60
C GLN A 48 -5.02 18.97 6.89
N GLN A 49 -5.99 18.91 7.80
CA GLN A 49 -5.93 18.08 8.99
C GLN A 49 -7.23 17.29 9.07
N ALA A 50 -7.12 15.98 9.21
CA ALA A 50 -8.26 15.09 9.32
C ALA A 50 -8.03 14.11 10.47
N SER A 51 -9.06 13.89 11.26
CA SER A 51 -9.08 12.82 12.25
C SER A 51 -10.34 12.00 12.03
N GLU A 52 -10.16 10.71 11.87
CA GLU A 52 -11.23 9.77 11.62
C GLU A 52 -11.18 8.66 12.67
N GLY A 53 -12.33 8.13 13.02
CA GLY A 53 -12.44 7.00 13.91
C GLY A 53 -13.82 6.38 13.84
N GLY A 54 -13.90 5.11 14.14
CA GLY A 54 -15.17 4.41 14.08
C GLY A 54 -15.06 2.94 14.46
N LEU A 55 -16.20 2.31 14.41
CA LEU A 55 -16.39 0.91 14.70
C LEU A 55 -17.08 0.24 13.51
N SER A 56 -16.48 -0.84 13.00
CA SER A 56 -17.07 -1.71 11.98
C SER A 56 -17.38 -3.06 12.59
N LEU A 57 -18.56 -3.59 12.28
CA LEU A 57 -18.97 -4.93 12.67
C LEU A 57 -19.26 -5.77 11.43
N SER A 58 -18.66 -6.96 11.38
CA SER A 58 -19.08 -8.02 10.48
C SER A 58 -20.01 -8.96 11.24
N LEU A 59 -21.22 -9.15 10.74
CA LEU A 59 -22.32 -9.88 11.39
C LEU A 59 -22.61 -11.15 10.60
N TYR A 60 -22.59 -12.28 11.29
CA TYR A 60 -22.95 -13.59 10.73
C TYR A 60 -24.27 -14.03 11.35
N VAL A 61 -25.34 -14.01 10.55
CA VAL A 61 -26.73 -14.19 11.01
C VAL A 61 -27.44 -15.18 10.11
N ASP A 62 -27.85 -16.32 10.65
CA ASP A 62 -28.64 -17.37 9.97
C ASP A 62 -28.04 -17.80 8.60
N GLY A 63 -26.71 -17.97 8.55
CA GLY A 63 -25.96 -18.33 7.34
C GLY A 63 -25.80 -17.16 6.34
N ARG A 64 -26.00 -15.93 6.80
CA ARG A 64 -25.85 -14.68 6.03
C ARG A 64 -24.74 -13.83 6.60
N TYR A 65 -24.19 -12.96 5.78
CA TYR A 65 -23.13 -12.05 6.19
C TYR A 65 -23.50 -10.60 5.87
N GLY A 66 -23.42 -9.74 6.87
CA GLY A 66 -23.56 -8.30 6.73
C GLY A 66 -22.36 -7.56 7.32
N SER A 67 -22.08 -6.37 6.83
CA SER A 67 -21.07 -5.47 7.40
C SER A 67 -21.68 -4.09 7.58
N ILE A 68 -21.49 -3.52 8.76
CA ILE A 68 -21.99 -2.19 9.13
C ILE A 68 -20.85 -1.39 9.77
N SER A 69 -20.85 -0.07 9.58
CA SER A 69 -19.83 0.82 10.13
C SER A 69 -20.46 2.11 10.64
N THR A 70 -19.93 2.64 11.75
CA THR A 70 -20.36 3.92 12.32
C THR A 70 -19.20 4.62 13.01
N ASN A 71 -19.21 5.94 12.99
CA ASN A 71 -18.35 6.79 13.80
C ASN A 71 -19.00 7.26 15.13
N ARG A 72 -20.25 6.87 15.37
CA ARG A 72 -20.98 7.19 16.60
C ARG A 72 -20.74 6.10 17.63
N LEU A 73 -19.87 6.38 18.59
CA LEU A 73 -19.42 5.42 19.60
C LEU A 73 -20.23 5.52 20.91
N ASN A 74 -21.43 6.10 20.88
CA ASN A 74 -22.32 6.12 22.02
C ASN A 74 -23.05 4.76 22.16
N ARG A 75 -23.01 4.17 23.34
CA ARG A 75 -23.55 2.83 23.61
C ARG A 75 -25.02 2.69 23.24
N LYS A 76 -25.86 3.70 23.59
CA LYS A 76 -27.31 3.66 23.30
C LYS A 76 -27.59 3.70 21.80
N GLU A 77 -26.83 4.48 21.05
CA GLU A 77 -26.94 4.54 19.60
C GLU A 77 -26.45 3.24 18.95
N LEU A 78 -25.35 2.67 19.47
CA LEU A 78 -24.81 1.39 19.01
C LEU A 78 -25.78 0.23 19.21
N GLU A 79 -26.59 0.22 20.28
CA GLU A 79 -27.62 -0.80 20.49
C GLU A 79 -28.62 -0.84 19.32
N THR A 80 -29.16 0.32 18.96
CA THR A 80 -30.10 0.44 17.83
C THR A 80 -29.41 0.11 16.50
N PHE A 81 -28.19 0.61 16.31
CA PHE A 81 -27.41 0.40 15.10
C PHE A 81 -27.10 -1.09 14.87
N ILE A 82 -26.67 -1.81 15.91
CA ILE A 82 -26.36 -3.25 15.83
C ILE A 82 -27.63 -4.06 15.57
N LYS A 83 -28.73 -3.77 16.24
CA LYS A 83 -30.04 -4.44 15.99
C LYS A 83 -30.48 -4.29 14.54
N ASN A 84 -30.49 -3.06 14.04
CA ASN A 84 -30.84 -2.77 12.65
C ASN A 84 -29.90 -3.49 11.66
N GLY A 85 -28.61 -3.57 11.98
CA GLY A 85 -27.62 -4.31 11.21
C GLY A 85 -27.90 -5.81 11.16
N ILE A 86 -28.26 -6.41 12.29
CA ILE A 86 -28.66 -7.82 12.39
C ILE A 86 -29.92 -8.07 11.57
N ASP A 87 -30.95 -7.23 11.75
CA ASP A 87 -32.21 -7.37 11.03
C ASP A 87 -32.00 -7.20 9.53
N SER A 88 -31.24 -6.20 9.10
CA SER A 88 -30.90 -6.01 7.68
C SER A 88 -30.13 -7.21 7.11
N THR A 89 -29.22 -7.81 7.89
CA THR A 89 -28.44 -8.98 7.45
C THR A 89 -29.35 -10.18 7.17
N ARG A 90 -30.48 -10.33 7.88
CA ARG A 90 -31.46 -11.40 7.64
C ARG A 90 -32.15 -11.36 6.28
N TYR A 91 -32.13 -10.23 5.58
CA TYR A 91 -32.67 -10.09 4.23
C TYR A 91 -31.65 -10.39 3.11
N LEU A 92 -30.36 -10.57 3.45
CA LEU A 92 -29.34 -10.90 2.48
C LEU A 92 -29.43 -12.37 2.04
N ALA A 93 -28.79 -12.71 0.92
CA ALA A 93 -28.68 -14.10 0.49
C ALA A 93 -27.78 -14.90 1.45
N LYS A 94 -28.12 -16.17 1.66
CA LYS A 94 -27.25 -17.09 2.40
C LYS A 94 -25.97 -17.33 1.61
N ASP A 95 -24.86 -17.42 2.31
CA ASP A 95 -23.55 -17.77 1.73
C ASP A 95 -22.75 -18.60 2.75
N GLU A 96 -22.80 -19.91 2.58
CA GLU A 96 -22.14 -20.88 3.46
C GLU A 96 -20.62 -20.77 3.48
N ALA A 97 -20.04 -20.07 2.51
CA ALA A 97 -18.61 -19.79 2.49
C ALA A 97 -18.20 -18.65 3.44
N ARG A 98 -19.16 -17.86 3.94
CA ARG A 98 -18.91 -16.79 4.92
C ARG A 98 -18.75 -17.37 6.32
N VAL A 99 -17.51 -17.79 6.63
CA VAL A 99 -17.12 -18.36 7.93
C VAL A 99 -15.97 -17.57 8.54
N LEU A 100 -15.76 -17.73 9.84
CA LEU A 100 -14.56 -17.24 10.51
C LEU A 100 -13.37 -18.14 10.20
N ALA A 101 -12.17 -17.58 10.27
CA ALA A 101 -10.94 -18.36 10.17
C ALA A 101 -10.80 -19.35 11.36
N ASP A 102 -10.06 -20.43 11.16
CA ASP A 102 -9.75 -21.39 12.21
C ASP A 102 -8.90 -20.73 13.31
N PRO A 103 -9.32 -20.79 14.59
CA PRO A 103 -8.57 -20.19 15.71
C PRO A 103 -7.14 -20.71 15.87
N SER A 104 -6.85 -21.90 15.39
CA SER A 104 -5.49 -22.48 15.43
C SER A 104 -4.48 -21.65 14.62
N ARG A 105 -4.95 -20.90 13.63
CA ARG A 105 -4.16 -20.06 12.72
C ARG A 105 -3.96 -18.63 13.22
N TYR A 106 -4.65 -18.24 14.27
CA TYR A 106 -4.55 -16.88 14.80
C TYR A 106 -3.17 -16.58 15.39
N TYR A 107 -2.75 -15.33 15.22
CA TYR A 107 -1.59 -14.81 15.93
C TYR A 107 -1.85 -14.80 17.44
N LYS A 108 -0.94 -15.41 18.20
CA LYS A 108 -1.07 -15.63 19.67
C LYS A 108 -0.18 -14.71 20.51
N GLY A 109 0.42 -13.69 19.89
CA GLY A 109 1.34 -12.79 20.60
C GLY A 109 2.76 -13.36 20.72
N GLY A 110 3.56 -12.74 21.59
CA GLY A 110 4.88 -13.25 21.99
C GLY A 110 6.04 -12.94 21.05
N LYS A 111 5.82 -12.18 19.97
CA LYS A 111 6.90 -11.75 19.07
C LYS A 111 7.43 -10.33 19.44
N PRO A 112 8.70 -10.01 19.12
CA PRO A 112 9.28 -8.69 19.37
C PRO A 112 8.50 -7.56 18.71
N ASP A 113 8.63 -6.34 19.24
CA ASP A 113 8.03 -5.14 18.62
C ASP A 113 8.63 -4.87 17.24
N LEU A 114 7.77 -4.71 16.23
CA LEU A 114 8.17 -4.34 14.87
C LEU A 114 8.57 -2.86 14.73
N LYS A 115 8.41 -2.07 15.80
CA LYS A 115 8.74 -0.63 15.85
C LYS A 115 8.07 0.15 14.72
N LEU A 116 6.75 0.06 14.64
CA LEU A 116 5.97 0.74 13.60
C LEU A 116 5.45 2.12 14.05
N TYR A 117 5.62 2.49 15.32
CA TYR A 117 5.09 3.71 15.90
C TYR A 117 6.18 4.57 16.51
N ASP A 118 6.25 5.82 16.07
CA ASP A 118 7.15 6.84 16.61
C ASP A 118 6.48 7.60 17.76
N ALA A 119 7.01 7.46 18.98
CA ALA A 119 6.51 8.18 20.15
C ALA A 119 6.64 9.71 20.05
N LYS A 120 7.53 10.22 19.16
CA LYS A 120 7.70 11.65 18.93
C LYS A 120 6.54 12.29 18.16
N PHE A 121 5.68 11.50 17.52
CA PHE A 121 4.58 12.01 16.69
C PHE A 121 3.74 13.09 17.39
N ALA A 122 3.32 12.83 18.63
CA ALA A 122 2.47 13.73 19.39
C ALA A 122 3.15 15.05 19.82
N SER A 123 4.49 15.12 19.75
CA SER A 123 5.28 16.28 20.18
C SER A 123 5.77 17.17 19.03
N LEU A 124 5.46 16.82 17.78
CA LEU A 124 5.91 17.59 16.62
C LEU A 124 5.16 18.91 16.50
N ASN A 125 5.91 20.01 16.48
CA ASN A 125 5.36 21.33 16.30
C ASN A 125 4.90 21.56 14.84
N PRO A 126 3.71 22.13 14.59
CA PRO A 126 3.25 22.47 13.25
C PRO A 126 4.23 23.41 12.48
N ASP A 127 4.86 24.36 13.14
CA ASP A 127 5.82 25.27 12.50
C ASP A 127 7.04 24.50 11.95
N ASP A 128 7.56 23.53 12.70
CA ASP A 128 8.67 22.69 12.24
C ASP A 128 8.30 21.88 10.99
N LYS A 129 7.05 21.42 10.89
CA LYS A 129 6.52 20.69 9.73
C LYS A 129 6.47 21.58 8.49
N ILE A 130 6.02 22.82 8.65
CA ILE A 130 5.97 23.82 7.59
C ILE A 130 7.37 24.19 7.12
N GLU A 131 8.29 24.40 8.06
CA GLU A 131 9.70 24.73 7.73
C GLU A 131 10.39 23.58 6.97
N MET A 132 10.10 22.31 7.29
CA MET A 132 10.60 21.18 6.50
C MET A 132 10.10 21.23 5.05
N ALA A 133 8.81 21.54 4.81
CA ALA A 133 8.28 21.66 3.46
C ALA A 133 8.87 22.88 2.71
N LYS A 134 9.09 24.03 3.40
CA LYS A 134 9.75 25.20 2.82
C LYS A 134 11.19 24.88 2.41
N ALA A 135 11.95 24.24 3.27
CA ALA A 135 13.33 23.86 2.99
C ALA A 135 13.44 22.98 1.72
N VAL A 136 12.48 22.07 1.51
CA VAL A 136 12.39 21.27 0.28
C VAL A 136 12.15 22.12 -0.96
N ALA A 137 11.25 23.15 -0.88
CA ALA A 137 11.02 24.06 -2.00
C ALA A 137 12.26 24.91 -2.33
N GLU A 138 12.96 25.40 -1.30
CA GLU A 138 14.15 26.26 -1.44
C GLU A 138 15.33 25.54 -2.13
N GLU A 139 15.36 24.21 -2.08
CA GLU A 139 16.36 23.42 -2.82
C GLU A 139 16.25 23.56 -4.33
N ALA A 140 15.07 23.95 -4.86
CA ALA A 140 14.80 24.09 -6.29
C ALA A 140 14.52 25.53 -6.71
N LEU A 141 13.92 26.35 -5.87
CA LEU A 141 13.55 27.73 -6.19
C LEU A 141 14.74 28.56 -6.66
N GLY A 142 14.56 29.22 -7.83
CA GLY A 142 15.58 30.10 -8.41
C GLY A 142 16.82 29.40 -8.95
N LYS A 143 16.85 28.05 -9.00
CA LYS A 143 17.99 27.28 -9.50
C LYS A 143 18.01 27.15 -11.02
N ASP A 144 16.87 27.37 -11.68
CA ASP A 144 16.75 27.32 -13.14
C ASP A 144 15.67 28.32 -13.59
N GLU A 145 15.93 29.11 -14.61
CA GLU A 145 15.02 30.16 -15.12
C GLU A 145 13.76 29.62 -15.78
N ARG A 146 13.77 28.33 -16.16
CA ARG A 146 12.64 27.63 -16.77
C ARG A 146 11.60 27.18 -15.76
N ILE A 147 11.87 27.23 -14.46
CA ILE A 147 10.92 26.84 -13.43
C ILE A 147 9.67 27.72 -13.52
N ILE A 148 8.50 27.04 -13.66
CA ILE A 148 7.19 27.66 -13.65
C ILE A 148 6.62 27.64 -12.24
N SER A 149 6.75 26.50 -11.55
CA SER A 149 6.31 26.36 -10.16
C SER A 149 7.07 25.25 -9.44
N VAL A 150 7.23 25.44 -8.14
CA VAL A 150 7.77 24.45 -7.22
C VAL A 150 6.68 24.15 -6.18
N GLY A 151 6.06 22.97 -6.29
CA GLY A 151 5.24 22.40 -5.23
C GLY A 151 6.12 21.66 -4.23
N SER A 152 5.86 21.83 -2.95
CA SER A 152 6.46 20.99 -1.90
C SER A 152 5.42 20.60 -0.88
N SER A 153 5.58 19.47 -0.22
CA SER A 153 4.66 19.07 0.82
C SER A 153 5.36 18.35 1.98
N TYR A 154 4.78 18.51 3.14
CA TYR A 154 4.98 17.66 4.30
C TYR A 154 3.66 16.93 4.60
N GLY A 155 3.74 15.65 4.92
CA GLY A 155 2.61 14.87 5.40
C GLY A 155 3.02 13.98 6.56
N ASP A 156 2.13 13.82 7.52
CA ASP A 156 2.28 12.83 8.59
C ASP A 156 0.93 12.23 8.99
N GLY A 157 1.00 11.10 9.67
CA GLY A 157 -0.19 10.49 10.25
C GLY A 157 0.12 9.37 11.23
N GLU A 158 -0.89 9.08 12.04
CA GLU A 158 -0.90 7.92 12.93
C GLU A 158 -2.17 7.09 12.68
N ASN A 159 -2.03 5.79 12.80
CA ASN A 159 -3.11 4.83 12.64
C ASN A 159 -3.13 3.87 13.82
N PHE A 160 -4.32 3.62 14.34
CA PHE A 160 -4.60 2.64 15.37
C PHE A 160 -5.74 1.74 14.91
N ALA A 161 -5.61 0.44 15.13
CA ALA A 161 -6.69 -0.50 14.93
C ALA A 161 -6.69 -1.54 16.04
N TYR A 162 -7.88 -1.82 16.55
CA TYR A 162 -8.14 -2.89 17.52
C TYR A 162 -9.19 -3.83 16.94
N ARG A 163 -8.87 -5.09 16.89
CA ARG A 163 -9.66 -6.11 16.20
C ARG A 163 -10.04 -7.23 17.16
N LEU A 164 -11.32 -7.57 17.15
CA LEU A 164 -11.87 -8.71 17.88
C LEU A 164 -12.59 -9.64 16.89
N ILE A 165 -12.45 -10.93 17.10
CA ILE A 165 -13.20 -11.97 16.38
C ILE A 165 -13.80 -12.91 17.42
N SER A 166 -15.09 -13.20 17.32
CA SER A 166 -15.87 -13.87 18.36
C SER A 166 -15.44 -15.30 18.69
N ASN A 167 -14.63 -15.93 17.83
CA ASN A 167 -14.06 -17.25 18.09
C ASN A 167 -12.64 -17.21 18.66
N GLY A 168 -12.25 -16.09 19.30
CA GLY A 168 -11.08 -16.04 20.18
C GLY A 168 -9.88 -15.24 19.68
N PHE A 169 -10.00 -14.38 18.66
CA PHE A 169 -8.93 -13.46 18.26
C PHE A 169 -9.10 -12.09 18.89
N GLU A 170 -8.00 -11.56 19.39
CA GLU A 170 -7.82 -10.17 19.80
C GLU A 170 -6.46 -9.68 19.33
N GLY A 171 -6.42 -8.50 18.69
CA GLY A 171 -5.18 -7.93 18.18
C GLY A 171 -5.25 -6.42 18.02
N GLU A 172 -4.11 -5.76 18.25
CA GLU A 172 -3.94 -4.32 18.12
C GLU A 172 -2.79 -4.02 17.17
N THR A 173 -2.96 -2.98 16.38
CA THR A 173 -1.90 -2.41 15.53
C THR A 173 -1.86 -0.91 15.72
N LYS A 174 -0.64 -0.35 15.71
CA LYS A 174 -0.39 1.09 15.69
C LYS A 174 0.77 1.39 14.78
N SER A 175 0.69 2.49 14.06
CA SER A 175 1.77 2.94 13.19
C SER A 175 1.73 4.45 13.00
N THR A 176 2.89 5.01 12.69
CA THR A 176 3.05 6.39 12.23
C THR A 176 3.65 6.39 10.83
N TRP A 177 3.54 7.49 10.15
CA TRP A 177 4.23 7.75 8.89
C TRP A 177 4.51 9.24 8.72
N TYR A 178 5.57 9.53 8.00
CA TYR A 178 6.01 10.88 7.63
C TYR A 178 6.42 10.88 6.17
N SER A 179 6.18 11.97 5.47
CA SER A 179 6.63 12.15 4.09
C SER A 179 7.00 13.60 3.81
N LEU A 180 7.97 13.77 2.92
CA LEU A 180 8.32 15.03 2.28
C LEU A 180 8.35 14.81 0.78
N SER A 181 7.85 15.76 0.01
CA SER A 181 7.89 15.67 -1.45
C SER A 181 8.11 17.03 -2.11
N ALA A 182 8.62 16.97 -3.33
CA ALA A 182 8.66 18.09 -4.26
C ALA A 182 8.07 17.67 -5.61
N ASP A 183 7.33 18.57 -6.24
CA ASP A 183 6.86 18.48 -7.63
C ASP A 183 7.25 19.76 -8.36
N ILE A 184 7.99 19.64 -9.45
CA ILE A 184 8.53 20.80 -10.18
C ILE A 184 8.06 20.76 -11.62
N THR A 185 7.48 21.86 -12.05
CA THR A 185 7.08 22.10 -13.43
C THR A 185 7.99 23.14 -14.05
N ILE A 186 8.50 22.85 -15.24
CA ILE A 186 9.37 23.75 -15.99
C ILE A 186 8.79 24.07 -17.37
N ARG A 187 9.30 25.14 -17.99
CA ARG A 187 9.04 25.49 -19.38
C ARG A 187 9.88 24.59 -20.27
N GLY A 188 9.23 23.83 -21.13
CA GLY A 188 9.86 23.07 -22.20
C GLY A 188 9.85 23.80 -23.54
N GLU A 189 10.07 23.10 -24.63
CA GLU A 189 9.98 23.62 -25.98
C GLU A 189 8.52 23.89 -26.37
N GLY A 190 8.24 25.04 -26.97
CA GLY A 190 6.89 25.44 -27.37
C GLY A 190 5.91 25.47 -26.17
N GLU A 191 4.81 24.77 -26.28
CA GLU A 191 3.75 24.70 -25.25
C GLU A 191 4.02 23.62 -24.17
N ALA A 192 5.12 22.86 -24.26
CA ALA A 192 5.40 21.78 -23.33
C ALA A 192 5.65 22.30 -21.90
N ARG A 193 5.10 21.60 -20.93
CA ARG A 193 5.25 21.87 -19.50
C ARG A 193 5.61 20.56 -18.76
N PRO A 194 6.84 20.05 -18.97
CA PRO A 194 7.24 18.85 -18.26
C PRO A 194 7.24 19.06 -16.75
N SER A 195 6.84 18.02 -16.01
CA SER A 195 6.92 17.98 -14.55
C SER A 195 7.59 16.70 -14.09
N ALA A 196 8.18 16.75 -12.89
CA ALA A 196 8.69 15.59 -12.19
C ALA A 196 8.64 15.80 -10.69
N TYR A 197 8.60 14.70 -9.97
CA TYR A 197 8.55 14.71 -8.52
C TYR A 197 9.63 13.82 -7.92
N TRP A 198 9.89 14.07 -6.64
CA TRP A 198 10.62 13.20 -5.75
C TRP A 198 9.98 13.22 -4.38
N TYR A 199 10.03 12.11 -3.66
CA TYR A 199 9.57 12.03 -2.28
C TYR A 199 10.45 11.12 -1.45
N GLU A 200 10.43 11.36 -0.13
CA GLU A 200 11.01 10.51 0.88
C GLU A 200 9.95 10.24 1.95
N SER A 201 9.96 9.05 2.52
CA SER A 201 9.02 8.66 3.57
C SER A 201 9.66 7.77 4.62
N SER A 202 9.16 7.84 5.85
CA SER A 202 9.63 7.02 6.96
C SER A 202 8.52 6.79 7.97
N LEU A 203 8.68 5.77 8.83
CA LEU A 203 7.82 5.57 10.00
C LEU A 203 8.25 6.45 11.20
N TYR A 204 9.47 7.00 11.17
CA TYR A 204 10.06 7.79 12.23
C TYR A 204 10.55 9.12 11.67
N ILE A 205 10.26 10.22 12.37
CA ILE A 205 10.67 11.57 11.94
C ILE A 205 12.20 11.73 11.89
N ASP A 206 12.93 11.03 12.77
CA ASP A 206 14.39 11.08 12.78
C ASP A 206 15.02 10.32 11.61
N ASP A 207 14.34 9.30 11.10
CA ASP A 207 14.80 8.50 9.97
C ASP A 207 14.38 9.10 8.61
N LEU A 208 13.52 10.15 8.62
CA LEU A 208 13.08 10.82 7.40
C LEU A 208 14.23 11.61 6.76
N ILE A 209 14.52 11.31 5.49
CA ILE A 209 15.46 12.10 4.70
C ILE A 209 14.82 13.47 4.39
N LYS A 210 15.46 14.55 4.83
CA LYS A 210 14.91 15.92 4.79
C LYS A 210 15.62 16.83 3.79
N LYS A 211 16.65 16.32 3.08
CA LYS A 211 17.47 17.11 2.15
C LYS A 211 17.62 16.40 0.81
N GLY A 212 17.83 17.18 -0.23
CA GLY A 212 18.04 16.69 -1.59
C GLY A 212 16.75 16.32 -2.33
N ILE A 213 15.57 16.55 -1.74
CA ILE A 213 14.27 16.18 -2.32
C ILE A 213 13.92 17.12 -3.48
N GLY A 214 13.98 18.43 -3.24
CA GLY A 214 13.75 19.46 -4.27
C GLY A 214 14.80 19.38 -5.38
N GLN A 215 16.07 19.19 -5.01
CA GLN A 215 17.15 19.03 -5.96
C GLN A 215 16.92 17.81 -6.88
N LYS A 216 16.61 16.65 -6.35
CA LYS A 216 16.31 15.45 -7.14
C LYS A 216 15.12 15.62 -8.07
N ALA A 217 14.04 16.27 -7.59
CA ALA A 217 12.88 16.58 -8.42
C ALA A 217 13.26 17.51 -9.59
N LEU A 218 14.09 18.55 -9.33
CA LEU A 218 14.59 19.44 -10.36
C LEU A 218 15.48 18.72 -11.38
N GLU A 219 16.44 17.92 -10.92
CA GLU A 219 17.29 17.10 -11.80
C GLU A 219 16.46 16.18 -12.70
N ARG A 220 15.41 15.54 -12.14
CA ARG A 220 14.51 14.66 -12.89
C ARG A 220 13.73 15.40 -13.98
N VAL A 221 13.18 16.58 -13.68
CA VAL A 221 12.40 17.35 -14.66
C VAL A 221 13.29 17.94 -15.76
N LEU A 222 14.47 18.45 -15.40
CA LEU A 222 15.44 18.99 -16.39
C LEU A 222 15.89 17.91 -17.40
N ARG A 223 16.04 16.68 -16.95
CA ARG A 223 16.37 15.55 -17.84
C ARG A 223 15.26 15.19 -18.84
N LYS A 224 14.02 15.67 -18.66
CA LYS A 224 12.90 15.46 -19.59
C LYS A 224 12.89 16.46 -20.74
N LEU A 225 13.78 17.44 -20.79
CA LEU A 225 13.83 18.41 -21.88
C LEU A 225 14.21 17.76 -23.19
N GLY A 226 13.52 18.14 -24.27
CA GLY A 226 13.75 17.58 -25.60
C GLY A 226 13.11 16.19 -25.81
N GLN A 227 12.16 15.79 -25.00
CA GLN A 227 11.44 14.52 -25.15
C GLN A 227 10.87 14.33 -26.54
N LYS A 228 11.08 13.13 -27.12
CA LYS A 228 10.55 12.74 -28.42
C LYS A 228 9.94 11.33 -28.37
N LYS A 229 9.01 11.08 -29.29
CA LYS A 229 8.49 9.74 -29.47
C LYS A 229 9.56 8.82 -30.03
N VAL A 230 9.74 7.66 -29.41
CA VAL A 230 10.61 6.62 -29.94
C VAL A 230 9.94 5.89 -31.10
N GLN A 231 10.74 5.37 -32.03
CA GLN A 231 10.22 4.52 -33.11
C GLN A 231 9.66 3.20 -32.55
N SER A 232 8.63 2.68 -33.22
CA SER A 232 8.09 1.36 -32.86
C SER A 232 9.15 0.28 -33.01
N GLY A 233 9.22 -0.63 -32.05
CA GLY A 233 10.20 -1.70 -32.07
C GLY A 233 10.25 -2.49 -30.77
N LYS A 234 11.17 -3.44 -30.72
CA LYS A 234 11.51 -4.17 -29.50
C LYS A 234 12.71 -3.52 -28.81
N TYR A 235 12.59 -3.27 -27.52
CA TYR A 235 13.58 -2.63 -26.71
C TYR A 235 13.78 -3.42 -25.42
N THR A 236 15.02 -3.51 -24.94
CA THR A 236 15.30 -3.95 -23.59
C THR A 236 14.81 -2.88 -22.62
N MET A 237 13.96 -3.25 -21.67
CA MET A 237 13.43 -2.32 -20.68
C MET A 237 14.23 -2.42 -19.38
N VAL A 238 14.80 -1.31 -18.95
CA VAL A 238 15.34 -1.10 -17.60
C VAL A 238 14.36 -0.17 -16.88
N VAL A 239 13.96 -0.51 -15.66
CA VAL A 239 12.96 0.27 -14.93
C VAL A 239 13.59 0.92 -13.72
N ASP A 240 13.37 2.23 -13.57
CA ASP A 240 13.76 3.02 -12.40
C ASP A 240 13.18 2.37 -11.12
N PRO A 241 13.94 2.25 -10.03
CA PRO A 241 13.49 1.62 -8.78
C PRO A 241 12.14 2.15 -8.26
N MET A 242 11.88 3.45 -8.38
CA MET A 242 10.61 4.07 -7.95
C MET A 242 9.39 3.52 -8.70
N ASN A 243 9.60 2.97 -9.89
CA ASN A 243 8.53 2.52 -10.78
C ASN A 243 8.47 0.98 -10.90
N SER A 244 9.42 0.26 -10.30
CA SER A 244 9.55 -1.19 -10.46
C SER A 244 8.33 -1.97 -9.94
N SER A 245 7.69 -1.52 -8.86
CA SER A 245 6.48 -2.12 -8.31
C SER A 245 5.31 -2.14 -9.30
N ARG A 246 5.28 -1.23 -10.27
CA ARG A 246 4.24 -1.16 -11.31
C ARG A 246 4.21 -2.41 -12.18
N LEU A 247 5.37 -3.03 -12.43
CA LEU A 247 5.46 -4.27 -13.19
C LEU A 247 5.02 -5.50 -12.39
N LEU A 248 5.20 -5.49 -11.08
CA LEU A 248 4.80 -6.60 -10.21
C LEU A 248 3.30 -6.58 -9.89
N SER A 249 2.68 -5.40 -9.87
CA SER A 249 1.29 -5.23 -9.46
C SER A 249 0.30 -6.14 -10.20
N PRO A 250 0.34 -6.31 -11.54
CA PRO A 250 -0.54 -7.22 -12.26
C PRO A 250 -0.36 -8.69 -11.84
N MET A 251 0.88 -9.13 -11.63
CA MET A 251 1.18 -10.48 -11.14
C MET A 251 0.61 -10.69 -9.74
N MET A 252 0.84 -9.76 -8.82
CA MET A 252 0.31 -9.85 -7.45
C MET A 252 -1.22 -9.87 -7.42
N SER A 253 -1.87 -9.11 -8.30
CA SER A 253 -3.34 -9.12 -8.44
C SER A 253 -3.86 -10.48 -8.91
N ALA A 254 -3.14 -11.14 -9.82
CA ALA A 254 -3.51 -12.47 -10.32
C ALA A 254 -3.32 -13.59 -9.27
N LEU A 255 -2.50 -13.36 -8.23
CA LEU A 255 -2.30 -14.30 -7.11
C LEU A 255 -3.38 -14.21 -6.03
N ASN A 256 -4.30 -13.24 -6.12
CA ASN A 256 -5.33 -13.02 -5.11
C ASN A 256 -6.44 -14.07 -5.17
N GLY A 257 -6.91 -14.51 -4.02
CA GLY A 257 -7.94 -15.53 -3.88
C GLY A 257 -9.24 -15.21 -4.63
N SER A 258 -9.65 -13.93 -4.69
CA SER A 258 -10.85 -13.55 -5.43
C SER A 258 -10.68 -13.70 -6.95
N ALA A 259 -9.50 -13.36 -7.50
CA ALA A 259 -9.22 -13.55 -8.91
C ALA A 259 -9.18 -15.05 -9.29
N LEU A 260 -8.56 -15.87 -8.42
CA LEU A 260 -8.51 -17.33 -8.60
C LEU A 260 -9.90 -17.96 -8.53
N GLN A 261 -10.69 -17.60 -7.52
CA GLN A 261 -12.05 -18.11 -7.31
C GLN A 261 -12.99 -17.77 -8.46
N GLN A 262 -12.88 -16.59 -9.01
CA GLN A 262 -13.67 -16.14 -10.18
C GLN A 262 -13.11 -16.64 -11.52
N LYS A 263 -12.03 -17.43 -11.50
CA LYS A 263 -11.30 -17.89 -12.69
C LYS A 263 -10.82 -16.75 -13.58
N ASN A 264 -10.51 -15.62 -12.96
CA ASN A 264 -10.05 -14.39 -13.60
C ASN A 264 -8.56 -14.15 -13.29
N SER A 265 -7.75 -15.20 -13.44
CA SER A 265 -6.31 -15.17 -13.21
C SER A 265 -5.57 -16.03 -14.23
N PHE A 266 -4.61 -15.41 -14.94
CA PHE A 266 -3.69 -16.16 -15.83
C PHE A 266 -2.75 -17.11 -15.07
N LEU A 267 -2.67 -16.96 -13.73
CA LEU A 267 -1.88 -17.82 -12.84
C LEU A 267 -2.71 -18.95 -12.21
N LEU A 268 -3.99 -19.08 -12.58
CA LEU A 268 -4.83 -20.16 -12.08
C LEU A 268 -4.22 -21.54 -12.42
N ASN A 269 -4.13 -22.43 -11.42
CA ASN A 269 -3.52 -23.76 -11.52
C ASN A 269 -2.02 -23.76 -11.88
N LYS A 270 -1.30 -22.65 -11.62
CA LYS A 270 0.14 -22.54 -11.92
C LYS A 270 1.03 -22.71 -10.69
N LEU A 271 0.48 -23.15 -9.57
CA LEU A 271 1.26 -23.43 -8.36
C LEU A 271 2.31 -24.52 -8.65
N ASN A 272 3.55 -24.29 -8.22
CA ASN A 272 4.73 -25.13 -8.46
C ASN A 272 5.20 -25.20 -9.93
N GLU A 273 4.63 -24.38 -10.83
CA GLU A 273 5.14 -24.28 -12.20
C GLU A 273 6.14 -23.14 -12.34
N LYS A 274 7.13 -23.30 -13.23
CA LYS A 274 8.05 -22.25 -13.62
C LYS A 274 7.37 -21.35 -14.64
N ILE A 275 7.01 -20.14 -14.23
CA ILE A 275 6.26 -19.17 -15.05
C ILE A 275 7.03 -17.91 -15.37
N ALA A 276 8.20 -17.73 -14.74
CA ALA A 276 9.04 -16.55 -14.93
C ALA A 276 10.52 -16.94 -15.07
N SER A 277 11.38 -15.95 -15.29
CA SER A 277 12.84 -16.14 -15.32
C SER A 277 13.35 -16.72 -14.00
N ASP A 278 14.39 -17.54 -14.06
CA ASP A 278 15.15 -18.03 -12.90
C ASP A 278 15.86 -16.92 -12.09
N ARG A 279 15.86 -15.70 -12.62
CA ARG A 279 16.31 -14.50 -11.89
C ARG A 279 15.21 -13.88 -11.01
N LEU A 280 13.97 -14.33 -11.12
CA LEU A 280 12.89 -13.81 -10.29
C LEU A 280 12.76 -14.65 -9.01
N THR A 281 13.25 -14.11 -7.91
CA THR A 281 12.96 -14.59 -6.56
C THR A 281 12.27 -13.45 -5.79
N LEU A 282 11.05 -13.70 -5.33
CA LEU A 282 10.20 -12.73 -4.62
C LEU A 282 9.66 -13.37 -3.34
N THR A 283 9.84 -12.68 -2.23
CA THR A 283 9.42 -13.14 -0.90
C THR A 283 8.47 -12.13 -0.26
N ASP A 284 7.52 -12.59 0.52
CA ASP A 284 6.78 -11.79 1.50
C ASP A 284 7.50 -11.85 2.85
N GLU A 285 7.99 -10.70 3.33
CA GLU A 285 8.76 -10.52 4.56
C GLU A 285 7.97 -9.71 5.59
N PRO A 286 6.99 -10.31 6.31
CA PRO A 286 6.06 -9.54 7.14
C PRO A 286 6.65 -8.97 8.42
N HIS A 287 7.87 -9.37 8.82
CA HIS A 287 8.43 -9.05 10.13
C HIS A 287 9.68 -8.15 10.07
N LEU A 288 9.84 -7.40 8.97
CA LEU A 288 10.92 -6.42 8.87
C LEU A 288 10.67 -5.27 9.87
N VAL A 289 11.61 -5.09 10.79
CA VAL A 289 11.54 -4.04 11.81
C VAL A 289 11.63 -2.65 11.16
N LYS A 290 10.82 -1.70 11.63
CA LYS A 290 10.74 -0.34 11.07
C LYS A 290 10.38 -0.29 9.57
N ALA A 291 9.68 -1.28 9.07
CA ALA A 291 9.28 -1.30 7.67
C ALA A 291 7.77 -1.12 7.51
N SER A 292 7.37 -0.20 6.63
CA SER A 292 5.96 0.03 6.30
C SER A 292 5.36 -1.25 5.71
N GLY A 293 4.18 -1.65 6.24
CA GLY A 293 3.51 -2.90 5.85
C GLY A 293 3.87 -4.11 6.73
N ALA A 294 4.87 -4.01 7.62
CA ALA A 294 5.16 -5.08 8.56
C ALA A 294 3.98 -5.33 9.51
N ARG A 295 3.68 -6.61 9.78
CA ARG A 295 2.53 -7.00 10.62
C ARG A 295 2.66 -8.43 11.12
N TYR A 296 2.09 -8.72 12.27
CA TYR A 296 2.06 -10.07 12.84
C TYR A 296 0.79 -10.85 12.49
N PHE A 297 -0.24 -10.19 12.02
CA PHE A 297 -1.49 -10.82 11.59
C PHE A 297 -2.15 -10.04 10.47
N ASP A 298 -2.99 -10.71 9.71
CA ASP A 298 -3.77 -10.12 8.64
C ASP A 298 -5.15 -9.62 9.10
N ASN A 299 -6.01 -9.26 8.15
CA ASN A 299 -7.36 -8.78 8.45
C ASN A 299 -8.30 -9.85 9.02
N GLU A 300 -7.94 -11.13 8.95
CA GLU A 300 -8.67 -12.24 9.53
C GLU A 300 -8.09 -12.69 10.87
N GLY A 301 -7.03 -12.02 11.38
CA GLY A 301 -6.32 -12.39 12.62
C GLY A 301 -5.29 -13.50 12.41
N ILE A 302 -5.11 -13.98 11.18
CA ILE A 302 -4.20 -15.08 10.85
C ILE A 302 -2.76 -14.60 11.00
N ALA A 303 -1.94 -15.39 11.69
CA ALA A 303 -0.52 -15.10 11.88
C ALA A 303 0.22 -15.02 10.54
N THR A 304 1.01 -13.96 10.39
CA THR A 304 1.89 -13.81 9.23
C THR A 304 3.20 -14.58 9.43
N GLU A 305 3.76 -15.01 8.34
CA GLU A 305 5.05 -15.68 8.26
C GLU A 305 5.76 -15.32 6.96
N ARG A 306 7.08 -15.49 6.93
CA ARG A 306 7.85 -15.36 5.69
C ARG A 306 7.36 -16.36 4.66
N ARG A 307 7.09 -15.91 3.42
CA ARG A 307 6.60 -16.74 2.32
C ARG A 307 7.42 -16.52 1.06
N SER A 308 7.84 -17.62 0.42
CA SER A 308 8.29 -17.56 -0.96
C SER A 308 7.08 -17.39 -1.87
N ILE A 309 7.08 -16.34 -2.69
CA ILE A 309 6.06 -16.13 -3.72
C ILE A 309 6.55 -16.72 -5.03
N PHE A 310 7.76 -16.32 -5.43
CA PHE A 310 8.49 -16.92 -6.54
C PHE A 310 9.89 -17.32 -6.06
N ASP A 311 10.29 -18.53 -6.40
CA ASP A 311 11.67 -19.00 -6.23
C ASP A 311 12.23 -19.37 -7.59
N LYS A 312 13.21 -18.60 -8.09
CA LYS A 312 13.81 -18.78 -9.40
C LYS A 312 12.77 -19.00 -10.51
N GLY A 313 11.74 -18.16 -10.48
CA GLY A 313 10.64 -18.16 -11.44
C GLY A 313 9.56 -19.22 -11.21
N VAL A 314 9.68 -20.06 -10.21
CA VAL A 314 8.65 -21.04 -9.81
C VAL A 314 7.66 -20.38 -8.87
N LEU A 315 6.37 -20.47 -9.16
CA LEU A 315 5.29 -19.94 -8.32
C LEU A 315 5.04 -20.86 -7.12
N ASN A 316 5.24 -20.36 -5.89
CA ASN A 316 5.16 -21.16 -4.66
C ASN A 316 3.93 -20.89 -3.80
N THR A 317 3.21 -19.79 -4.01
CA THR A 317 2.04 -19.48 -3.18
C THR A 317 1.02 -18.61 -3.88
N TYR A 318 -0.23 -18.74 -3.43
CA TYR A 318 -1.33 -17.81 -3.67
C TYR A 318 -1.71 -17.09 -2.37
N PHE A 319 -2.42 -15.98 -2.47
CA PHE A 319 -2.98 -15.24 -1.34
C PHE A 319 -4.48 -15.48 -1.27
N ILE A 320 -4.87 -16.52 -0.52
CA ILE A 320 -6.25 -17.00 -0.46
C ILE A 320 -6.77 -16.82 0.97
N ASP A 321 -7.72 -15.91 1.15
CA ASP A 321 -8.42 -15.70 2.41
C ASP A 321 -9.40 -16.86 2.72
N THR A 322 -9.92 -16.88 3.93
CA THR A 322 -10.84 -17.93 4.40
C THR A 322 -12.10 -18.07 3.54
N TYR A 323 -12.66 -16.95 3.08
CA TYR A 323 -13.87 -16.95 2.26
C TYR A 323 -13.63 -17.57 0.88
N ASN A 324 -12.60 -17.10 0.17
CA ASN A 324 -12.27 -17.61 -1.17
C ASN A 324 -11.80 -19.06 -1.10
N ALA A 325 -11.04 -19.43 -0.07
CA ALA A 325 -10.62 -20.82 0.16
C ALA A 325 -11.84 -21.75 0.31
N LYS A 326 -12.82 -21.38 1.13
CA LYS A 326 -14.04 -22.14 1.31
C LYS A 326 -14.84 -22.29 0.01
N LYS A 327 -14.93 -21.23 -0.80
CA LYS A 327 -15.57 -21.25 -2.13
C LYS A 327 -14.88 -22.17 -3.13
N MET A 328 -13.55 -22.24 -3.05
CA MET A 328 -12.73 -23.05 -3.96
C MET A 328 -12.55 -24.50 -3.47
N GLY A 329 -12.89 -24.81 -2.22
CA GLY A 329 -12.64 -26.11 -1.60
C GLY A 329 -11.16 -26.40 -1.39
N VAL A 330 -10.36 -25.36 -1.07
CA VAL A 330 -8.91 -25.46 -0.80
C VAL A 330 -8.58 -24.91 0.58
N ASP A 331 -7.37 -25.19 1.06
CA ASP A 331 -6.89 -24.61 2.31
C ASP A 331 -6.56 -23.12 2.13
N PRO A 332 -6.96 -22.24 3.08
CA PRO A 332 -6.62 -20.84 3.04
C PRO A 332 -5.11 -20.64 3.32
N THR A 333 -4.51 -19.65 2.66
CA THR A 333 -3.14 -19.22 2.96
C THR A 333 -3.15 -17.96 3.85
N ILE A 334 -3.15 -16.79 3.27
CA ILE A 334 -3.27 -15.49 3.93
C ILE A 334 -4.02 -14.52 3.02
N SER A 335 -4.67 -13.51 3.57
CA SER A 335 -5.52 -12.57 2.79
C SER A 335 -4.75 -11.64 1.84
N GLY A 336 -3.43 -11.55 1.94
CA GLY A 336 -2.57 -10.74 1.07
C GLY A 336 -1.16 -10.61 1.60
N SER A 337 -0.23 -10.18 0.74
CA SER A 337 1.16 -9.93 1.11
C SER A 337 1.31 -8.78 2.10
N SER A 338 2.40 -8.77 2.82
CA SER A 338 2.83 -7.70 3.73
C SER A 338 3.89 -6.83 3.07
N ILE A 339 5.14 -7.31 3.00
CA ILE A 339 6.26 -6.59 2.39
C ILE A 339 6.89 -7.47 1.33
N LEU A 340 6.86 -7.00 0.10
CA LEU A 340 7.47 -7.71 -1.02
C LEU A 340 8.95 -7.37 -1.10
N VAL A 341 9.80 -8.39 -1.03
CA VAL A 341 11.24 -8.28 -1.18
C VAL A 341 11.68 -9.10 -2.39
N MET A 342 12.23 -8.43 -3.39
CA MET A 342 12.83 -9.08 -4.54
C MET A 342 14.33 -9.29 -4.26
N GLU A 343 14.83 -10.47 -4.58
CA GLU A 343 16.26 -10.74 -4.53
C GLU A 343 17.01 -9.83 -5.52
N THR A 344 18.04 -9.15 -5.02
CA THR A 344 18.85 -8.23 -5.84
C THR A 344 19.94 -8.97 -6.58
N GLY A 345 20.24 -8.50 -7.80
CA GLY A 345 21.42 -8.95 -8.54
C GLY A 345 22.70 -8.22 -8.09
N ASP A 346 23.74 -8.42 -8.85
CA ASP A 346 25.08 -7.88 -8.62
C ASP A 346 25.32 -6.48 -9.24
N LYS A 347 24.33 -5.95 -9.98
CA LYS A 347 24.46 -4.67 -10.70
C LYS A 347 23.54 -3.61 -10.11
N ASN A 348 24.06 -2.40 -9.95
CA ASN A 348 23.27 -1.20 -9.74
C ASN A 348 22.61 -0.72 -11.05
N LEU A 349 21.86 0.36 -11.00
CA LEU A 349 21.14 0.91 -12.16
C LEU A 349 22.09 1.22 -13.33
N ASP A 350 23.21 1.88 -13.05
CA ASP A 350 24.20 2.22 -14.08
C ASP A 350 24.82 0.98 -14.72
N GLY A 351 25.09 -0.04 -13.91
CA GLY A 351 25.58 -1.34 -14.38
C GLY A 351 24.56 -2.12 -15.22
N LEU A 352 23.26 -1.95 -14.94
CA LEU A 352 22.20 -2.49 -15.78
C LEU A 352 22.13 -1.75 -17.12
N ILE A 353 22.17 -0.41 -17.11
CA ILE A 353 22.17 0.42 -18.33
C ILE A 353 23.38 0.10 -19.21
N ALA A 354 24.57 0.01 -18.62
CA ALA A 354 25.81 -0.29 -19.34
C ALA A 354 25.80 -1.64 -20.09
N GLY A 355 24.95 -2.58 -19.64
CA GLY A 355 24.76 -3.88 -20.28
C GLY A 355 23.76 -3.93 -21.42
N VAL A 356 23.15 -2.80 -21.80
CA VAL A 356 22.08 -2.72 -22.80
C VAL A 356 22.56 -2.06 -24.08
N GLU A 357 22.55 -2.78 -25.19
CA GLU A 357 22.90 -2.24 -26.50
C GLU A 357 21.81 -1.30 -27.04
N LYS A 358 20.54 -1.75 -27.01
CA LYS A 358 19.36 -0.99 -27.43
C LYS A 358 18.24 -1.20 -26.42
N GLY A 359 17.80 -0.13 -25.77
CA GLY A 359 16.78 -0.23 -24.73
C GLY A 359 16.16 1.10 -24.35
N ILE A 360 15.37 1.06 -23.30
CA ILE A 360 14.71 2.22 -22.69
C ILE A 360 14.86 2.10 -21.16
N LEU A 361 15.42 3.14 -20.52
CA LEU A 361 15.24 3.35 -19.09
C LEU A 361 13.87 3.99 -18.87
N VAL A 362 12.94 3.23 -18.30
CA VAL A 362 11.60 3.72 -17.94
C VAL A 362 11.65 4.43 -16.60
N THR A 363 11.35 5.72 -16.57
CA THR A 363 11.33 6.56 -15.37
C THR A 363 9.91 6.94 -14.92
N GLY A 364 8.90 6.56 -15.69
CA GLY A 364 7.49 6.74 -15.34
C GLY A 364 6.58 5.88 -16.20
N PHE A 365 5.43 5.53 -15.63
CA PHE A 365 4.33 4.87 -16.31
C PHE A 365 3.12 5.78 -16.32
N ASN A 366 2.53 6.03 -17.50
CA ASN A 366 1.38 6.88 -17.70
C ASN A 366 0.17 6.04 -18.12
N GLY A 367 -0.91 6.10 -17.35
CA GLY A 367 -2.13 5.37 -17.63
C GLY A 367 -1.89 3.86 -17.72
N GLY A 368 -2.66 3.21 -18.59
CA GLY A 368 -2.50 1.80 -18.95
C GLY A 368 -3.64 0.91 -18.49
N ASN A 369 -3.67 -0.27 -19.09
CA ASN A 369 -4.61 -1.34 -18.78
C ASN A 369 -3.85 -2.64 -18.52
N ASN A 370 -4.40 -3.48 -17.68
CA ASN A 370 -4.00 -4.87 -17.54
C ASN A 370 -5.22 -5.79 -17.59
N ASN A 371 -5.01 -6.99 -18.02
CA ASN A 371 -6.00 -8.06 -18.00
C ASN A 371 -5.51 -9.20 -17.13
N SER A 372 -6.06 -9.32 -15.95
CA SER A 372 -5.68 -10.36 -14.98
C SER A 372 -5.98 -11.78 -15.46
N SER A 373 -6.93 -11.96 -16.40
CA SER A 373 -7.27 -13.29 -16.95
C SER A 373 -6.22 -13.80 -17.93
N THR A 374 -5.61 -12.91 -18.73
CA THR A 374 -4.66 -13.27 -19.79
C THR A 374 -3.22 -12.94 -19.45
N GLY A 375 -2.99 -12.04 -18.50
CA GLY A 375 -1.68 -11.52 -18.16
C GLY A 375 -1.19 -10.38 -19.07
N ASP A 376 -2.01 -9.96 -20.04
CA ASP A 376 -1.66 -8.88 -20.93
C ASP A 376 -1.72 -7.54 -20.22
N PHE A 377 -0.77 -6.65 -20.54
CA PHE A 377 -0.78 -5.27 -20.08
C PHE A 377 -0.26 -4.31 -21.15
N SER A 378 -0.71 -3.07 -21.07
CA SER A 378 -0.27 -1.98 -21.93
C SER A 378 -0.17 -0.70 -21.11
N TYR A 379 1.01 -0.12 -21.03
CA TYR A 379 1.27 1.13 -20.32
C TYR A 379 1.90 2.16 -21.26
N GLY A 380 1.48 3.42 -21.14
CA GLY A 380 2.27 4.55 -21.61
C GLY A 380 3.54 4.63 -20.75
N ILE A 381 4.66 4.89 -21.36
CA ILE A 381 5.94 5.03 -20.68
C ILE A 381 6.60 6.36 -21.02
N GLU A 382 7.39 6.87 -20.08
CA GLU A 382 8.35 7.93 -20.29
C GLU A 382 9.71 7.50 -19.76
N GLY A 383 10.79 8.03 -20.34
CA GLY A 383 12.14 7.64 -19.92
C GLY A 383 13.20 8.09 -20.89
N PHE A 384 14.25 7.30 -21.06
CA PHE A 384 15.43 7.63 -21.85
C PHE A 384 15.77 6.45 -22.76
N LEU A 385 16.13 6.72 -24.01
CA LEU A 385 16.76 5.73 -24.87
C LEU A 385 18.10 5.30 -24.28
N ILE A 386 18.39 4.00 -24.40
CA ILE A 386 19.69 3.43 -24.12
C ILE A 386 20.29 2.96 -25.45
N GLU A 387 21.46 3.47 -25.79
CA GLU A 387 22.22 3.08 -26.96
C GLU A 387 23.69 2.81 -26.55
N ASN A 388 24.15 1.60 -26.82
CA ASN A 388 25.49 1.15 -26.48
C ASN A 388 25.88 1.42 -25.01
N GLY A 389 24.96 1.10 -24.08
CA GLY A 389 25.17 1.23 -22.64
C GLY A 389 25.09 2.66 -22.09
N LYS A 390 24.59 3.62 -22.85
CA LYS A 390 24.48 5.03 -22.44
C LYS A 390 23.09 5.57 -22.66
N LEU A 391 22.67 6.46 -21.75
CA LEU A 391 21.42 7.23 -21.94
C LEU A 391 21.68 8.31 -23.00
N THR A 392 20.81 8.38 -24.01
CA THR A 392 20.98 9.31 -25.14
C THR A 392 19.87 10.33 -25.24
N GLN A 393 18.62 9.94 -25.44
CA GLN A 393 17.52 10.84 -25.72
C GLN A 393 16.37 10.60 -24.72
N PRO A 394 15.76 11.64 -24.13
CA PRO A 394 14.55 11.52 -23.36
C PRO A 394 13.31 11.29 -24.22
#